data_492edb146d778171a3c7881a8d7d27f5
#
_entry.id   492edb146d778171a3c7881a8d7d27f5
#
_cell.length_a   1.000
_cell.length_b   1.000
_cell.length_c   1.000
_cell.angle_alpha   90.00
_cell.angle_beta   90.00
_cell.angle_gamma   90.00
#
_symmetry.space_group_name_H-M   'P 1'
#
loop_
_entity.id
_entity.type
_entity.pdbx_description
1 polymer ?
#
loop_
_entity_poly.entity_id
_entity_poly.type
_entity_poly.pdbx_seq_one_letter_code
_entity_poly.pdbx_strand_id
1 'polypeptide(L)'
;MWLLLMAVAVQALSWWLGYLHHPQWVADNPQVDRLAKLFIFIAVAWWLGGSTRNTLLVWCLAVIGLILSSVVQGDGLNEWLQGFDGQRVGFGVRNGQHGAMLFGVALLGLAIFTPRFFAHGRWRALRIVGWSVLLGLSVIAVMIGQTRAVWLALSLSLPMVLVAWLVVRRQSGTSPVNRKLLAVCTTVLLLVLLGAGSVIKGPLLDRLNKESSVVSMLLAGNIDEVPYTSIGIRIHSWQAAFEWIEQRPLVGWGGQGRGLVMDHTEWLPERVSEKYGHLHNYFIEIWVAYGMLGLAVIGALAFWIGLATWRAWRAGALPGDLALFGGGFFIYWMVVNQFESYNSFWTGVYVHNLVVGGLITHYWRWQMMSKNEETA
;
A
#
# COMPACT_ATOMS: atom_id res chain seq x y z
N MET A 1 -21.22 -3.98 -6.41
CA MET A 1 -22.10 -2.79 -6.50
C MET A 1 -22.53 -2.27 -5.12
N TRP A 2 -23.11 -3.09 -4.23
CA TRP A 2 -23.64 -2.63 -2.93
C TRP A 2 -22.59 -1.91 -2.05
N LEU A 3 -21.35 -2.41 -1.99
CA LEU A 3 -20.28 -1.75 -1.20
C LEU A 3 -19.94 -0.34 -1.74
N LEU A 4 -19.98 -0.13 -3.05
CA LEU A 4 -19.80 1.20 -3.62
C LEU A 4 -20.96 2.14 -3.21
N LEU A 5 -22.20 1.65 -3.29
CA LEU A 5 -23.36 2.42 -2.85
C LEU A 5 -23.27 2.75 -1.34
N MET A 6 -22.85 1.79 -0.52
CA MET A 6 -22.60 2.01 0.91
C MET A 6 -21.49 3.05 1.13
N ALA A 7 -20.40 3.00 0.37
CA ALA A 7 -19.34 3.99 0.45
C ALA A 7 -19.83 5.40 0.14
N VAL A 8 -20.64 5.55 -0.92
CA VAL A 8 -21.27 6.84 -1.27
C VAL A 8 -22.26 7.28 -0.19
N ALA A 9 -23.10 6.39 0.29
CA ALA A 9 -24.10 6.69 1.33
C ALA A 9 -23.46 7.14 2.63
N VAL A 10 -22.39 6.48 3.10
CA VAL A 10 -21.66 6.86 4.31
C VAL A 10 -21.04 8.25 4.17
N GLN A 11 -20.44 8.56 3.02
CA GLN A 11 -19.86 9.89 2.76
C GLN A 11 -20.94 10.98 2.72
N ALA A 12 -22.06 10.71 2.05
CA ALA A 12 -23.20 11.63 2.00
C ALA A 12 -23.82 11.85 3.38
N LEU A 13 -23.99 10.78 4.18
CA LEU A 13 -24.51 10.85 5.53
C LEU A 13 -23.58 11.68 6.44
N SER A 14 -22.28 11.40 6.41
CA SER A 14 -21.29 12.12 7.20
C SER A 14 -21.28 13.61 6.85
N TRP A 15 -21.31 13.93 5.56
CA TRP A 15 -21.41 15.29 5.06
C TRP A 15 -22.72 15.98 5.53
N TRP A 16 -23.85 15.32 5.36
CA TRP A 16 -25.16 15.83 5.73
C TRP A 16 -25.26 16.16 7.22
N LEU A 17 -24.81 15.24 8.08
CA LEU A 17 -24.80 15.47 9.53
C LEU A 17 -23.79 16.56 9.93
N GLY A 18 -22.66 16.67 9.22
CA GLY A 18 -21.74 17.78 9.38
C GLY A 18 -22.39 19.11 9.01
N TYR A 19 -23.08 19.18 7.88
CA TYR A 19 -23.77 20.37 7.41
C TYR A 19 -24.87 20.86 8.40
N LEU A 20 -25.57 19.94 9.01
CA LEU A 20 -26.61 20.28 10.01
C LEU A 20 -26.04 20.84 11.32
N HIS A 21 -24.88 20.35 11.76
CA HIS A 21 -24.35 20.68 13.09
C HIS A 21 -23.17 21.64 13.07
N HIS A 22 -22.37 21.62 12.02
CA HIS A 22 -21.14 22.42 11.89
C HIS A 22 -20.92 22.89 10.45
N PRO A 23 -21.85 23.66 9.86
CA PRO A 23 -21.81 24.06 8.45
C PRO A 23 -20.52 24.77 8.05
N GLN A 24 -19.89 25.52 8.97
CA GLN A 24 -18.63 26.21 8.73
C GLN A 24 -17.43 25.30 8.50
N TRP A 25 -17.53 24.02 8.86
CA TRP A 25 -16.44 23.06 8.75
C TRP A 25 -16.65 22.01 7.64
N VAL A 26 -17.72 22.12 6.89
CA VAL A 26 -18.07 21.14 5.85
C VAL A 26 -17.74 21.72 4.48
N ALA A 27 -17.30 20.85 3.57
CA ALA A 27 -17.17 21.24 2.17
C ALA A 27 -18.55 21.51 1.53
N ASP A 28 -18.58 22.30 0.44
CA ASP A 28 -19.79 22.62 -0.32
C ASP A 28 -20.51 21.37 -0.88
N ASN A 29 -19.80 20.26 -0.96
CA ASN A 29 -20.33 18.99 -1.48
C ASN A 29 -19.83 17.80 -0.64
N PRO A 30 -20.50 16.64 -0.72
CA PRO A 30 -20.17 15.45 0.11
C PRO A 30 -18.84 14.78 -0.21
N GLN A 31 -18.06 15.23 -1.21
CA GLN A 31 -16.76 14.66 -1.61
C GLN A 31 -16.77 13.12 -1.72
N VAL A 32 -17.80 12.59 -2.37
CA VAL A 32 -18.04 11.13 -2.47
C VAL A 32 -16.92 10.36 -3.19
N ASP A 33 -16.05 11.06 -3.92
CA ASP A 33 -14.87 10.50 -4.57
C ASP A 33 -13.84 9.93 -3.58
N ARG A 34 -13.82 10.41 -2.34
CA ARG A 34 -12.82 10.03 -1.33
C ARG A 34 -12.74 8.51 -1.09
N LEU A 35 -13.89 7.83 -0.96
CA LEU A 35 -13.96 6.37 -0.87
C LEU A 35 -14.30 5.73 -2.22
N ALA A 36 -15.12 6.38 -3.06
CA ALA A 36 -15.56 5.80 -4.32
C ALA A 36 -14.40 5.52 -5.30
N LYS A 37 -13.32 6.32 -5.27
CA LYS A 37 -12.12 6.08 -6.08
C LYS A 37 -11.44 4.73 -5.82
N LEU A 38 -11.65 4.11 -4.66
CA LEU A 38 -11.15 2.76 -4.37
C LEU A 38 -11.89 1.67 -5.14
N PHE A 39 -13.02 1.98 -5.78
CA PHE A 39 -13.82 1.05 -6.58
C PHE A 39 -13.54 1.14 -8.09
N ILE A 40 -12.59 1.96 -8.54
CA ILE A 40 -12.16 2.04 -9.95
C ILE A 40 -11.66 0.67 -10.44
N PHE A 41 -11.21 -0.21 -9.54
CA PHE A 41 -10.86 -1.59 -9.87
C PHE A 41 -11.97 -2.34 -10.61
N ILE A 42 -13.25 -1.94 -10.46
CA ILE A 42 -14.39 -2.51 -11.18
C ILE A 42 -14.18 -2.35 -12.69
N ALA A 43 -13.83 -1.14 -13.15
CA ALA A 43 -13.55 -0.88 -14.56
C ALA A 43 -12.27 -1.61 -15.02
N VAL A 44 -11.23 -1.64 -14.20
CA VAL A 44 -9.98 -2.35 -14.50
C VAL A 44 -10.25 -3.85 -14.66
N ALA A 45 -10.97 -4.45 -13.71
CA ALA A 45 -11.29 -5.88 -13.74
C ALA A 45 -12.16 -6.25 -14.94
N TRP A 46 -13.14 -5.40 -15.28
CA TRP A 46 -13.98 -5.58 -16.45
C TRP A 46 -13.15 -5.57 -17.74
N TRP A 47 -12.27 -4.58 -17.87
CA TRP A 47 -11.41 -4.43 -19.06
C TRP A 47 -10.42 -5.57 -19.24
N LEU A 48 -9.88 -6.14 -18.15
CA LEU A 48 -8.96 -7.27 -18.18
C LEU A 48 -9.61 -8.59 -18.62
N GLY A 49 -10.94 -8.71 -18.52
CA GLY A 49 -11.72 -9.84 -19.06
C GLY A 49 -11.36 -11.21 -18.50
N GLY A 50 -10.87 -11.31 -17.27
CA GLY A 50 -10.46 -12.57 -16.64
C GLY A 50 -9.17 -13.18 -17.22
N SER A 51 -8.39 -12.38 -17.96
CA SER A 51 -7.18 -12.86 -18.63
C SER A 51 -5.94 -12.67 -17.76
N THR A 52 -5.32 -13.78 -17.34
CA THR A 52 -4.02 -13.77 -16.64
C THR A 52 -2.94 -13.05 -17.47
N ARG A 53 -2.94 -13.26 -18.80
CA ARG A 53 -1.99 -12.61 -19.69
C ARG A 53 -2.13 -11.08 -19.66
N ASN A 54 -3.36 -10.57 -19.78
CA ASN A 54 -3.62 -9.14 -19.75
C ASN A 54 -3.26 -8.54 -18.39
N THR A 55 -3.61 -9.22 -17.29
CA THR A 55 -3.24 -8.82 -15.93
C THR A 55 -1.72 -8.66 -15.79
N LEU A 56 -0.96 -9.67 -16.17
CA LEU A 56 0.50 -9.63 -16.06
C LEU A 56 1.14 -8.61 -17.00
N LEU A 57 0.58 -8.41 -18.21
CA LEU A 57 1.05 -7.37 -19.14
C LEU A 57 0.85 -5.97 -18.54
N VAL A 58 -0.33 -5.69 -17.99
CA VAL A 58 -0.63 -4.38 -17.37
C VAL A 58 0.28 -4.14 -16.17
N TRP A 59 0.48 -5.13 -15.31
CA TRP A 59 1.38 -4.99 -14.17
C TRP A 59 2.85 -4.81 -14.60
N CYS A 60 3.30 -5.53 -15.62
CA CYS A 60 4.64 -5.37 -16.18
C CYS A 60 4.83 -3.97 -16.78
N LEU A 61 3.86 -3.49 -17.57
CA LEU A 61 3.89 -2.14 -18.13
C LEU A 61 3.87 -1.07 -17.04
N ALA A 62 3.13 -1.28 -15.93
CA ALA A 62 3.15 -0.36 -14.80
C ALA A 62 4.53 -0.28 -14.13
N VAL A 63 5.23 -1.41 -13.96
CA VAL A 63 6.61 -1.42 -13.43
C VAL A 63 7.60 -0.74 -14.38
N ILE A 64 7.51 -1.04 -15.68
CA ILE A 64 8.35 -0.38 -16.70
C ILE A 64 8.06 1.12 -16.71
N GLY A 65 6.79 1.52 -16.71
CA GLY A 65 6.38 2.92 -16.67
C GLY A 65 6.86 3.65 -15.41
N LEU A 66 6.84 2.98 -14.24
CA LEU A 66 7.39 3.52 -13.00
C LEU A 66 8.90 3.82 -13.14
N ILE A 67 9.66 2.86 -13.67
CA ILE A 67 11.12 3.04 -13.86
C ILE A 67 11.40 4.16 -14.87
N LEU A 68 10.70 4.16 -16.01
CA LEU A 68 10.85 5.24 -17.00
C LEU A 68 10.47 6.60 -16.40
N SER A 69 9.38 6.67 -15.65
CA SER A 69 8.95 7.89 -14.97
C SER A 69 10.02 8.40 -13.99
N SER A 70 10.64 7.51 -13.22
CA SER A 70 11.69 7.88 -12.27
C SER A 70 12.96 8.40 -12.89
N VAL A 71 13.16 8.16 -14.20
CA VAL A 71 14.32 8.64 -14.96
C VAL A 71 14.02 9.93 -15.73
N VAL A 72 12.74 10.16 -16.05
CA VAL A 72 12.32 11.29 -16.92
C VAL A 72 11.72 12.43 -16.09
N GLN A 73 11.05 12.12 -14.98
CA GLN A 73 10.39 13.11 -14.12
C GLN A 73 11.32 13.63 -13.01
N GLY A 74 10.99 14.78 -12.45
CA GLY A 74 11.82 15.43 -11.43
C GLY A 74 13.22 15.73 -11.94
N ASP A 75 14.23 15.46 -11.12
CA ASP A 75 15.65 15.60 -11.51
C ASP A 75 16.16 14.34 -12.25
N GLY A 76 15.30 13.39 -12.55
CA GLY A 76 15.59 12.21 -13.35
C GLY A 76 16.74 11.37 -12.80
N LEU A 77 17.75 11.09 -13.63
CA LEU A 77 18.92 10.31 -13.22
C LEU A 77 19.70 10.96 -12.07
N ASN A 78 19.66 12.28 -11.92
CA ASN A 78 20.35 12.96 -10.82
C ASN A 78 19.76 12.58 -9.46
N GLU A 79 18.45 12.34 -9.35
CA GLU A 79 17.86 11.81 -8.10
C GLU A 79 18.47 10.45 -7.74
N TRP A 80 18.69 9.56 -8.71
CA TRP A 80 19.32 8.27 -8.47
C TRP A 80 20.76 8.43 -7.95
N LEU A 81 21.52 9.35 -8.54
CA LEU A 81 22.89 9.66 -8.10
C LEU A 81 22.90 10.26 -6.68
N GLN A 82 22.04 11.23 -6.40
CA GLN A 82 21.87 11.80 -5.06
C GLN A 82 21.50 10.72 -4.02
N GLY A 83 20.70 9.73 -4.44
CA GLY A 83 20.37 8.57 -3.59
C GLY A 83 21.60 7.73 -3.21
N PHE A 84 22.54 7.54 -4.12
CA PHE A 84 23.82 6.87 -3.83
C PHE A 84 24.73 7.70 -2.90
N ASP A 85 24.60 9.03 -2.92
CA ASP A 85 25.28 9.93 -1.99
C ASP A 85 24.58 9.99 -0.60
N GLY A 86 23.60 9.12 -0.36
CA GLY A 86 22.88 8.99 0.93
C GLY A 86 21.74 9.98 1.10
N GLN A 87 21.40 10.79 0.10
CA GLN A 87 20.22 11.66 0.15
C GLN A 87 18.95 10.84 -0.06
N ARG A 88 17.87 11.24 0.61
CA ARG A 88 16.56 10.64 0.42
C ARG A 88 15.94 11.17 -0.87
N VAL A 89 15.51 10.29 -1.76
CA VAL A 89 14.96 10.64 -3.08
C VAL A 89 13.50 10.26 -3.24
N GLY A 90 12.79 10.97 -4.12
CA GLY A 90 11.36 10.81 -4.36
C GLY A 90 11.01 10.26 -5.75
N PHE A 91 11.97 10.17 -6.67
CA PHE A 91 11.80 9.70 -8.06
C PHE A 91 10.77 10.53 -8.87
N GLY A 92 10.86 11.86 -8.74
CA GLY A 92 9.91 12.78 -9.38
C GLY A 92 8.50 12.76 -8.78
N VAL A 93 8.26 11.96 -7.74
CA VAL A 93 6.99 11.96 -7.01
C VAL A 93 7.03 13.00 -5.90
N ARG A 94 6.01 13.87 -5.83
CA ARG A 94 5.94 14.98 -4.88
C ARG A 94 6.24 14.59 -3.42
N ASN A 95 5.85 13.39 -3.01
CA ASN A 95 6.17 12.83 -1.71
C ASN A 95 7.08 11.61 -1.88
N GLY A 96 8.34 11.68 -1.43
CA GLY A 96 9.32 10.61 -1.56
C GLY A 96 8.90 9.28 -0.93
N GLN A 97 7.98 9.27 0.04
CA GLN A 97 7.41 8.02 0.58
C GLN A 97 6.62 7.26 -0.48
N HIS A 98 5.92 7.99 -1.37
CA HIS A 98 5.12 7.39 -2.43
C HIS A 98 5.98 6.71 -3.50
N GLY A 99 7.10 7.32 -3.90
CA GLY A 99 8.07 6.68 -4.81
C GLY A 99 8.58 5.36 -4.26
N ALA A 100 9.05 5.35 -3.01
CA ALA A 100 9.52 4.14 -2.35
C ALA A 100 8.41 3.06 -2.23
N MET A 101 7.17 3.45 -1.94
CA MET A 101 6.03 2.54 -1.86
C MET A 101 5.75 1.85 -3.21
N LEU A 102 5.79 2.61 -4.32
CA LEU A 102 5.59 2.08 -5.67
C LEU A 102 6.64 1.03 -6.01
N PHE A 103 7.93 1.33 -5.76
CA PHE A 103 9.02 0.37 -5.95
C PHE A 103 8.93 -0.84 -5.00
N GLY A 104 8.42 -0.66 -3.79
CA GLY A 104 8.18 -1.76 -2.85
C GLY A 104 7.14 -2.76 -3.38
N VAL A 105 6.05 -2.28 -3.98
CA VAL A 105 5.05 -3.14 -4.64
C VAL A 105 5.64 -3.84 -5.86
N ALA A 106 6.43 -3.13 -6.67
CA ALA A 106 7.13 -3.70 -7.82
C ALA A 106 8.08 -4.83 -7.38
N LEU A 107 8.88 -4.58 -6.33
CA LEU A 107 9.81 -5.56 -5.76
C LEU A 107 9.08 -6.81 -5.25
N LEU A 108 7.97 -6.63 -4.52
CA LEU A 108 7.14 -7.73 -4.04
C LEU A 108 6.61 -8.59 -5.21
N GLY A 109 6.10 -7.95 -6.27
CA GLY A 109 5.61 -8.63 -7.47
C GLY A 109 6.73 -9.38 -8.19
N LEU A 110 7.86 -8.72 -8.45
CA LEU A 110 9.03 -9.32 -9.13
C LEU A 110 9.58 -10.54 -8.37
N ALA A 111 9.59 -10.48 -7.02
CA ALA A 111 10.00 -11.60 -6.18
C ALA A 111 9.03 -12.79 -6.32
N ILE A 112 7.72 -12.57 -6.23
CA ILE A 112 6.72 -13.64 -6.27
C ILE A 112 6.61 -14.26 -7.66
N PHE A 113 6.69 -13.46 -8.73
CA PHE A 113 6.58 -13.93 -10.10
C PHE A 113 7.90 -14.47 -10.68
N THR A 114 8.99 -14.55 -9.91
CA THR A 114 10.28 -15.12 -10.32
C THR A 114 10.15 -16.43 -11.10
N PRO A 115 9.34 -17.44 -10.70
CA PRO A 115 9.23 -18.70 -11.44
C PRO A 115 8.76 -18.53 -12.89
N ARG A 116 7.94 -17.51 -13.19
CA ARG A 116 7.48 -17.24 -14.56
C ARG A 116 8.59 -16.74 -15.48
N PHE A 117 9.52 -15.95 -14.95
CA PHE A 117 10.66 -15.45 -15.73
C PHE A 117 11.66 -16.56 -16.04
N PHE A 118 11.81 -17.53 -15.13
CA PHE A 118 12.72 -18.68 -15.27
C PHE A 118 12.09 -19.87 -16.04
N ALA A 119 10.82 -19.81 -16.40
CA ALA A 119 10.14 -20.86 -17.16
C ALA A 119 10.83 -21.09 -18.52
N HIS A 120 10.88 -22.36 -18.97
CA HIS A 120 11.49 -22.75 -20.24
C HIS A 120 10.78 -22.05 -21.43
N GLY A 121 11.51 -21.78 -22.51
CA GLY A 121 10.99 -21.18 -23.74
C GLY A 121 12.03 -20.35 -24.48
N ARG A 122 11.71 -19.99 -25.75
CA ARG A 122 12.60 -19.29 -26.69
C ARG A 122 13.24 -18.00 -26.10
N TRP A 123 12.48 -17.24 -25.31
CA TRP A 123 12.91 -15.93 -24.78
C TRP A 123 13.36 -15.99 -23.31
N ARG A 124 13.74 -17.19 -22.80
CA ARG A 124 14.12 -17.37 -21.39
C ARG A 124 15.24 -16.45 -20.94
N ALA A 125 16.33 -16.39 -21.71
CA ALA A 125 17.47 -15.55 -21.37
C ALA A 125 17.08 -14.05 -21.29
N LEU A 126 16.33 -13.54 -22.28
CA LEU A 126 15.86 -12.17 -22.29
C LEU A 126 14.92 -11.87 -21.09
N ARG A 127 14.03 -12.81 -20.75
CA ARG A 127 13.15 -12.65 -19.56
C ARG A 127 13.95 -12.60 -18.28
N ILE A 128 14.97 -13.45 -18.11
CA ILE A 128 15.82 -13.47 -16.92
C ILE A 128 16.62 -12.16 -16.83
N VAL A 129 17.21 -11.69 -17.92
CA VAL A 129 17.94 -10.42 -17.95
C VAL A 129 17.00 -9.26 -17.60
N GLY A 130 15.85 -9.17 -18.27
CA GLY A 130 14.86 -8.13 -17.98
C GLY A 130 14.37 -8.16 -16.50
N TRP A 131 14.07 -9.34 -15.97
CA TRP A 131 13.70 -9.52 -14.57
C TRP A 131 14.84 -9.08 -13.63
N SER A 132 16.08 -9.48 -13.90
CA SER A 132 17.23 -9.09 -13.06
C SER A 132 17.43 -7.58 -13.02
N VAL A 133 17.30 -6.90 -14.16
CA VAL A 133 17.40 -5.45 -14.26
C VAL A 133 16.26 -4.79 -13.46
N LEU A 134 14.99 -5.18 -13.70
CA LEU A 134 13.84 -4.61 -13.02
C LEU A 134 13.91 -4.85 -11.50
N LEU A 135 14.32 -6.04 -11.08
CA LEU A 135 14.50 -6.39 -9.68
C LEU A 135 15.61 -5.56 -9.05
N GLY A 136 16.78 -5.49 -9.68
CA GLY A 136 17.92 -4.72 -9.20
C GLY A 136 17.58 -3.24 -9.03
N LEU A 137 16.96 -2.64 -10.04
CA LEU A 137 16.52 -1.24 -9.97
C LEU A 137 15.49 -1.03 -8.86
N SER A 138 14.52 -1.96 -8.70
CA SER A 138 13.52 -1.85 -7.63
C SER A 138 14.15 -1.98 -6.23
N VAL A 139 15.13 -2.87 -6.05
CA VAL A 139 15.90 -2.99 -4.80
C VAL A 139 16.63 -1.67 -4.49
N ILE A 140 17.39 -1.18 -5.45
CA ILE A 140 18.13 0.09 -5.31
C ILE A 140 17.18 1.23 -4.94
N ALA A 141 16.07 1.37 -5.67
CA ALA A 141 15.10 2.42 -5.44
C ALA A 141 14.46 2.36 -4.03
N VAL A 142 14.11 1.15 -3.55
CA VAL A 142 13.60 0.96 -2.17
C VAL A 142 14.65 1.38 -1.14
N MET A 143 15.94 1.14 -1.44
CA MET A 143 17.03 1.49 -0.54
C MET A 143 17.27 3.00 -0.47
N ILE A 144 17.49 3.64 -1.62
CA ILE A 144 17.78 5.08 -1.69
C ILE A 144 16.55 5.95 -1.36
N GLY A 145 15.32 5.42 -1.53
CA GLY A 145 14.07 6.05 -1.09
C GLY A 145 13.91 6.14 0.43
N GLN A 146 14.72 5.42 1.21
CA GLN A 146 14.87 5.48 2.67
C GLN A 146 13.53 5.55 3.43
N THR A 147 12.53 4.77 3.00
CA THR A 147 11.20 4.77 3.62
C THR A 147 11.02 3.55 4.52
N ARG A 148 11.17 3.75 5.84
CA ARG A 148 11.11 2.68 6.87
C ARG A 148 9.82 1.85 6.82
N ALA A 149 8.69 2.50 6.57
CA ALA A 149 7.41 1.81 6.45
C ALA A 149 7.40 0.77 5.31
N VAL A 150 8.08 1.08 4.20
CA VAL A 150 8.23 0.17 3.05
C VAL A 150 9.13 -1.00 3.42
N TRP A 151 10.23 -0.75 4.14
CA TRP A 151 11.11 -1.82 4.61
C TRP A 151 10.42 -2.75 5.59
N LEU A 152 9.69 -2.19 6.56
CA LEU A 152 8.88 -2.97 7.50
C LEU A 152 7.83 -3.81 6.76
N ALA A 153 7.12 -3.21 5.80
CA ALA A 153 6.10 -3.91 5.03
C ALA A 153 6.69 -5.07 4.21
N LEU A 154 7.84 -4.87 3.57
CA LEU A 154 8.55 -5.93 2.83
C LEU A 154 9.09 -7.01 3.78
N SER A 155 9.63 -6.62 4.93
CA SER A 155 10.14 -7.56 5.95
C SER A 155 9.06 -8.46 6.55
N LEU A 156 7.82 -8.00 6.55
CA LEU A 156 6.67 -8.80 6.99
C LEU A 156 6.06 -9.60 5.83
N SER A 157 5.82 -8.96 4.69
CA SER A 157 5.10 -9.59 3.57
C SER A 157 5.90 -10.69 2.87
N LEU A 158 7.21 -10.49 2.62
CA LEU A 158 8.02 -11.49 1.90
C LEU A 158 8.17 -12.81 2.66
N PRO A 159 8.51 -12.83 3.98
CA PRO A 159 8.56 -14.09 4.74
C PRO A 159 7.20 -14.76 4.84
N MET A 160 6.11 -14.01 5.04
CA MET A 160 4.76 -14.59 5.11
C MET A 160 4.34 -15.23 3.78
N VAL A 161 4.64 -14.58 2.66
CA VAL A 161 4.43 -15.17 1.31
C VAL A 161 5.26 -16.43 1.13
N LEU A 162 6.52 -16.42 1.56
CA LEU A 162 7.38 -17.61 1.48
C LEU A 162 6.82 -18.77 2.30
N VAL A 163 6.39 -18.51 3.54
CA VAL A 163 5.75 -19.53 4.40
C VAL A 163 4.47 -20.05 3.75
N ALA A 164 3.59 -19.18 3.27
CA ALA A 164 2.35 -19.57 2.59
C ALA A 164 2.64 -20.42 1.36
N TRP A 165 3.61 -20.04 0.54
CA TRP A 165 4.04 -20.81 -0.63
C TRP A 165 4.58 -22.20 -0.24
N LEU A 166 5.40 -22.31 0.82
CA LEU A 166 5.93 -23.58 1.32
C LEU A 166 4.81 -24.50 1.83
N VAL A 167 3.84 -23.95 2.57
CA VAL A 167 2.68 -24.70 3.09
C VAL A 167 1.83 -25.26 1.95
N VAL A 168 1.43 -24.40 1.00
CA VAL A 168 0.62 -24.81 -0.16
C VAL A 168 1.33 -25.87 -0.97
N ARG A 169 2.64 -25.73 -1.18
CA ARG A 169 3.44 -26.68 -1.95
C ARG A 169 3.57 -28.04 -1.25
N ARG A 170 3.72 -28.07 0.07
CA ARG A 170 3.73 -29.31 0.86
C ARG A 170 2.41 -30.05 0.74
N GLN A 171 1.29 -29.33 0.81
CA GLN A 171 -0.05 -29.92 0.70
C GLN A 171 -0.33 -30.49 -0.70
N SER A 172 0.24 -29.90 -1.74
CA SER A 172 0.05 -30.31 -3.13
C SER A 172 0.90 -31.51 -3.56
N GLY A 173 1.72 -32.10 -2.69
CA GLY A 173 2.58 -33.25 -3.00
C GLY A 173 3.61 -32.99 -4.11
N THR A 174 3.84 -31.75 -4.49
CA THR A 174 4.75 -31.35 -5.56
C THR A 174 6.21 -31.48 -5.13
N SER A 175 7.08 -31.83 -6.09
CA SER A 175 8.52 -32.09 -5.96
C SER A 175 9.26 -31.18 -4.96
N PRO A 176 10.38 -31.67 -4.36
CA PRO A 176 11.11 -30.90 -3.34
C PRO A 176 11.45 -29.50 -3.83
N VAL A 177 11.44 -28.56 -2.89
CA VAL A 177 11.74 -27.13 -3.14
C VAL A 177 13.05 -27.05 -3.94
N ASN A 178 13.00 -26.36 -5.06
CA ASN A 178 14.23 -26.05 -5.78
C ASN A 178 15.11 -25.19 -4.85
N ARG A 179 16.11 -25.86 -4.20
CA ARG A 179 17.02 -25.22 -3.25
C ARG A 179 17.71 -23.99 -3.83
N LYS A 180 17.91 -23.96 -5.16
CA LYS A 180 18.48 -22.80 -5.86
C LYS A 180 17.53 -21.61 -5.83
N LEU A 181 16.21 -21.81 -6.05
CA LEU A 181 15.23 -20.73 -5.98
C LEU A 181 15.08 -20.19 -4.55
N LEU A 182 15.04 -21.10 -3.56
CA LEU A 182 15.01 -20.70 -2.15
C LEU A 182 16.27 -19.90 -1.79
N ALA A 183 17.44 -20.36 -2.22
CA ALA A 183 18.71 -19.65 -2.02
C ALA A 183 18.69 -18.27 -2.66
N VAL A 184 18.20 -18.15 -3.91
CA VAL A 184 18.08 -16.84 -4.59
C VAL A 184 17.14 -15.88 -3.81
N CYS A 185 15.96 -16.34 -3.40
CA CYS A 185 15.04 -15.52 -2.64
C CYS A 185 15.62 -15.09 -1.28
N THR A 186 16.32 -16.01 -0.58
CA THR A 186 16.97 -15.72 0.70
C THR A 186 18.16 -14.78 0.49
N THR A 187 18.96 -14.96 -0.58
CA THR A 187 20.08 -14.08 -0.88
C THR A 187 19.59 -12.68 -1.25
N VAL A 188 18.54 -12.53 -2.05
CA VAL A 188 17.94 -11.24 -2.35
C VAL A 188 17.43 -10.56 -1.09
N LEU A 189 16.73 -11.30 -0.21
CA LEU A 189 16.27 -10.77 1.07
C LEU A 189 17.45 -10.32 1.95
N LEU A 190 18.50 -11.14 2.06
CA LEU A 190 19.71 -10.80 2.81
C LEU A 190 20.45 -9.61 2.22
N LEU A 191 20.56 -9.51 0.88
CA LEU A 191 21.18 -8.37 0.20
C LEU A 191 20.35 -7.08 0.44
N VAL A 192 19.03 -7.17 0.42
CA VAL A 192 18.15 -6.03 0.77
C VAL A 192 18.38 -5.62 2.23
N LEU A 193 18.43 -6.58 3.15
CA LEU A 193 18.64 -6.31 4.57
C LEU A 193 20.06 -5.79 4.88
N LEU A 194 21.09 -6.39 4.30
CA LEU A 194 22.50 -6.00 4.49
C LEU A 194 22.82 -4.68 3.78
N GLY A 195 22.32 -4.51 2.56
CA GLY A 195 22.48 -3.27 1.84
C GLY A 195 21.76 -2.11 2.54
N ALA A 196 20.52 -2.32 3.02
CA ALA A 196 19.82 -1.37 3.87
C ALA A 196 20.65 -1.01 5.10
N GLY A 197 21.25 -2.01 5.75
CA GLY A 197 22.12 -1.80 6.92
C GLY A 197 23.41 -1.04 6.61
N SER A 198 24.05 -1.24 5.45
CA SER A 198 25.35 -0.64 5.14
C SER A 198 25.26 0.83 4.70
N VAL A 199 24.24 1.19 3.91
CA VAL A 199 24.00 2.57 3.45
C VAL A 199 23.53 3.48 4.59
N ILE A 200 23.00 2.89 5.67
CA ILE A 200 22.23 3.60 6.72
C ILE A 200 22.97 3.64 8.07
N LYS A 201 24.18 3.07 8.19
CA LYS A 201 24.86 2.93 9.51
C LYS A 201 24.94 4.24 10.30
N GLY A 202 25.34 5.35 9.71
CA GLY A 202 25.43 6.63 10.41
C GLY A 202 24.05 7.26 10.67
N PRO A 203 23.29 7.62 9.63
CA PRO A 203 21.98 8.25 9.79
C PRO A 203 20.95 7.39 10.54
N LEU A 204 21.05 6.05 10.48
CA LEU A 204 20.14 5.14 11.18
C LEU A 204 20.42 5.14 12.69
N LEU A 205 21.68 5.04 13.09
CA LEU A 205 22.05 5.06 14.51
C LEU A 205 21.67 6.39 15.17
N ASP A 206 21.92 7.52 14.51
CA ASP A 206 21.52 8.83 15.01
C ASP A 206 20.00 8.98 15.11
N ARG A 207 19.26 8.41 14.16
CA ARG A 207 17.79 8.39 14.19
C ARG A 207 17.24 7.42 15.24
N LEU A 208 17.82 6.22 15.37
CA LEU A 208 17.43 5.26 16.41
C LEU A 208 17.69 5.80 17.80
N ASN A 209 18.80 6.50 18.03
CA ASN A 209 19.08 7.13 19.32
C ASN A 209 18.10 8.26 19.64
N LYS A 210 17.72 9.09 18.67
CA LYS A 210 16.67 10.12 18.83
C LYS A 210 15.28 9.51 19.03
N GLU A 211 15.02 8.36 18.44
CA GLU A 211 13.73 7.67 18.52
C GLU A 211 13.62 6.79 19.77
N SER A 212 14.73 6.30 20.32
CA SER A 212 14.71 5.55 21.57
C SER A 212 14.21 6.41 22.73
N SER A 213 14.53 7.70 22.77
CA SER A 213 13.99 8.65 23.74
C SER A 213 12.48 8.82 23.60
N VAL A 214 11.96 8.90 22.36
CA VAL A 214 10.52 8.98 22.09
C VAL A 214 9.81 7.71 22.57
N VAL A 215 10.38 6.53 22.28
CA VAL A 215 9.82 5.24 22.74
C VAL A 215 9.80 5.15 24.26
N SER A 216 10.87 5.59 24.95
CA SER A 216 10.91 5.59 26.41
C SER A 216 9.89 6.54 27.02
N MET A 217 9.68 7.73 26.45
CA MET A 217 8.64 8.66 26.87
C MET A 217 7.23 8.09 26.69
N LEU A 218 6.97 7.43 25.56
CA LEU A 218 5.68 6.75 25.29
C LEU A 218 5.42 5.61 26.29
N LEU A 219 6.43 4.78 26.58
CA LEU A 219 6.32 3.71 27.57
C LEU A 219 6.11 4.22 28.99
N ALA A 220 6.62 5.42 29.29
CA ALA A 220 6.39 6.10 30.55
C ALA A 220 5.05 6.83 30.64
N GLY A 221 4.28 6.89 29.55
CA GLY A 221 3.00 7.62 29.49
C GLY A 221 3.14 9.14 29.31
N ASN A 222 4.35 9.65 29.09
CA ASN A 222 4.65 11.08 28.98
C ASN A 222 4.48 11.56 27.52
N ILE A 223 3.28 11.47 26.97
CA ILE A 223 3.02 11.82 25.57
C ILE A 223 3.25 13.30 25.30
N ASP A 224 2.91 14.17 26.25
CA ASP A 224 3.03 15.62 26.11
C ASP A 224 4.50 16.09 26.05
N GLU A 225 5.44 15.32 26.57
CA GLU A 225 6.87 15.62 26.53
C GLU A 225 7.55 15.14 25.23
N VAL A 226 6.82 14.42 24.35
CA VAL A 226 7.38 13.90 23.10
C VAL A 226 7.77 15.06 22.19
N PRO A 227 9.04 15.16 21.75
CA PRO A 227 9.46 16.26 20.88
C PRO A 227 8.83 16.14 19.49
N TYR A 228 8.51 17.27 18.85
CA TYR A 228 7.94 17.35 17.50
C TYR A 228 8.93 16.93 16.39
N THR A 229 9.47 15.73 16.52
CA THR A 229 10.23 15.03 15.47
C THR A 229 9.26 14.42 14.45
N SER A 230 9.78 13.80 13.39
CA SER A 230 8.93 13.13 12.38
C SER A 230 8.00 12.06 12.97
N ILE A 231 8.39 11.38 14.06
CA ILE A 231 7.53 10.43 14.79
C ILE A 231 6.63 11.18 15.76
N GLY A 232 7.17 12.12 16.53
CA GLY A 232 6.39 12.89 17.49
C GLY A 232 5.24 13.67 16.87
N ILE A 233 5.44 14.27 15.67
CA ILE A 233 4.37 14.92 14.92
C ILE A 233 3.22 13.95 14.63
N ARG A 234 3.51 12.70 14.25
CA ARG A 234 2.46 11.70 14.03
C ARG A 234 1.73 11.36 15.33
N ILE A 235 2.46 11.17 16.43
CA ILE A 235 1.88 10.85 17.73
C ILE A 235 0.93 11.96 18.17
N HIS A 236 1.38 13.22 18.15
CA HIS A 236 0.54 14.35 18.52
C HIS A 236 -0.64 14.54 17.55
N SER A 237 -0.45 14.34 16.24
CA SER A 237 -1.55 14.39 15.28
C SER A 237 -2.57 13.27 15.50
N TRP A 238 -2.13 12.08 15.93
CA TRP A 238 -3.04 10.98 16.26
C TRP A 238 -3.76 11.23 17.59
N GLN A 239 -3.08 11.79 18.59
CA GLN A 239 -3.71 12.21 19.83
C GLN A 239 -4.83 13.23 19.55
N ALA A 240 -4.53 14.29 18.79
CA ALA A 240 -5.53 15.24 18.33
C ALA A 240 -6.67 14.54 17.57
N ALA A 241 -6.35 13.63 16.65
CA ALA A 241 -7.35 12.90 15.90
C ALA A 241 -8.30 12.08 16.80
N PHE A 242 -7.80 11.46 17.87
CA PHE A 242 -8.63 10.72 18.81
C PHE A 242 -9.59 11.63 19.58
N GLU A 243 -9.19 12.84 19.98
CA GLU A 243 -10.08 13.82 20.61
C GLU A 243 -11.24 14.20 19.69
N TRP A 244 -11.00 14.35 18.40
CA TRP A 244 -12.03 14.61 17.40
C TRP A 244 -12.90 13.38 17.11
N ILE A 245 -12.32 12.16 17.13
CA ILE A 245 -13.05 10.90 16.95
C ILE A 245 -14.02 10.68 18.11
N GLU A 246 -13.63 10.95 19.36
CA GLU A 246 -14.50 10.80 20.54
C GLU A 246 -15.77 11.62 20.44
N GLN A 247 -15.71 12.79 19.81
CA GLN A 247 -16.88 13.66 19.63
C GLN A 247 -17.85 13.11 18.57
N ARG A 248 -17.34 12.41 17.54
CA ARG A 248 -18.15 11.85 16.43
C ARG A 248 -17.69 10.46 15.99
N PRO A 249 -17.76 9.44 16.86
CA PRO A 249 -17.12 8.15 16.63
C PRO A 249 -17.75 7.33 15.50
N LEU A 250 -19.05 7.49 15.24
CA LEU A 250 -19.80 6.66 14.31
C LEU A 250 -19.80 7.19 12.88
N VAL A 251 -19.95 8.50 12.70
CA VAL A 251 -20.15 9.13 11.39
C VAL A 251 -19.03 10.07 10.97
N GLY A 252 -18.17 10.48 11.91
CA GLY A 252 -17.04 11.40 11.67
C GLY A 252 -17.45 12.82 11.29
N TRP A 253 -16.51 13.55 10.69
CA TRP A 253 -16.58 14.99 10.42
C TRP A 253 -16.71 15.34 8.92
N GLY A 254 -16.94 14.33 8.08
CA GLY A 254 -16.96 14.49 6.63
C GLY A 254 -15.57 14.48 5.99
N GLY A 255 -15.53 14.67 4.68
CA GLY A 255 -14.29 14.56 3.89
C GLY A 255 -13.16 15.52 4.29
N GLN A 256 -13.47 16.62 4.99
CA GLN A 256 -12.48 17.57 5.51
C GLN A 256 -11.88 17.16 6.86
N GLY A 257 -12.39 16.11 7.52
CA GLY A 257 -12.06 15.76 8.90
C GLY A 257 -10.58 15.77 9.26
N ARG A 258 -9.70 15.23 8.38
CA ARG A 258 -8.25 15.25 8.62
C ARG A 258 -7.64 16.67 8.65
N GLY A 259 -8.13 17.58 7.79
CA GLY A 259 -7.73 18.99 7.78
C GLY A 259 -8.22 19.67 9.04
N LEU A 260 -9.48 19.44 9.42
CA LEU A 260 -10.06 20.02 10.64
C LEU A 260 -9.26 19.69 11.89
N VAL A 261 -8.80 18.44 12.03
CA VAL A 261 -7.93 18.04 13.15
C VAL A 261 -6.66 18.87 13.18
N MET A 262 -6.02 19.07 12.02
CA MET A 262 -4.76 19.80 11.96
C MET A 262 -4.95 21.31 12.17
N ASP A 263 -6.03 21.87 11.62
CA ASP A 263 -6.24 23.31 11.56
C ASP A 263 -6.96 23.88 12.80
N HIS A 264 -7.73 23.05 13.53
CA HIS A 264 -8.58 23.50 14.62
C HIS A 264 -8.30 22.83 15.98
N THR A 265 -7.20 22.09 16.13
CA THR A 265 -6.76 21.61 17.44
C THR A 265 -5.86 22.67 18.08
N GLU A 266 -6.38 23.39 19.09
CA GLU A 266 -5.76 24.57 19.69
C GLU A 266 -4.35 24.34 20.26
N TRP A 267 -4.08 23.15 20.80
CA TRP A 267 -2.78 22.82 21.40
C TRP A 267 -1.73 22.36 20.38
N LEU A 268 -2.11 22.07 19.13
CA LEU A 268 -1.15 21.76 18.08
C LEU A 268 -0.41 23.04 17.65
N PRO A 269 0.94 23.02 17.61
CA PRO A 269 1.69 24.19 17.16
C PRO A 269 1.37 24.53 15.70
N GLU A 270 1.16 25.82 15.41
CA GLU A 270 0.83 26.37 14.09
C GLU A 270 1.82 25.88 13.00
N ARG A 271 3.11 25.81 13.32
CA ARG A 271 4.15 25.23 12.42
C ARG A 271 3.86 23.77 11.99
N VAL A 272 3.05 23.04 12.75
CA VAL A 272 2.68 21.65 12.43
C VAL A 272 1.48 21.64 11.49
N SER A 273 0.44 22.43 11.79
CA SER A 273 -0.75 22.55 10.94
C SER A 273 -0.42 23.13 9.57
N GLU A 274 0.38 24.19 9.48
CA GLU A 274 0.82 24.78 8.21
C GLU A 274 1.60 23.81 7.31
N LYS A 275 2.39 22.92 7.92
CA LYS A 275 3.27 22.02 7.18
C LYS A 275 2.60 20.70 6.81
N TYR A 276 1.68 20.21 7.63
CA TYR A 276 1.11 18.85 7.51
C TYR A 276 -0.42 18.93 7.47
N GLY A 277 -1.00 18.75 6.30
CA GLY A 277 -2.45 18.72 6.10
C GLY A 277 -3.08 17.32 6.20
N HIS A 278 -2.40 16.33 6.82
CA HIS A 278 -2.87 14.95 6.92
C HIS A 278 -2.21 14.19 8.09
N LEU A 279 -2.85 13.11 8.54
CA LEU A 279 -2.49 12.41 9.76
C LEU A 279 -1.44 11.30 9.58
N HIS A 280 -0.95 11.08 8.37
CA HIS A 280 0.00 10.00 8.04
C HIS A 280 -0.44 8.60 8.49
N ASN A 281 -1.74 8.35 8.61
CA ASN A 281 -2.35 7.05 8.86
C ASN A 281 -3.72 7.03 8.20
N TYR A 282 -3.85 6.21 7.16
CA TYR A 282 -5.07 6.14 6.38
C TYR A 282 -6.30 5.74 7.20
N PHE A 283 -6.15 4.82 8.14
CA PHE A 283 -7.28 4.31 8.93
C PHE A 283 -7.78 5.36 9.93
N ILE A 284 -6.87 6.08 10.57
CA ILE A 284 -7.25 7.20 11.46
C ILE A 284 -7.92 8.30 10.64
N GLU A 285 -7.41 8.64 9.44
CA GLU A 285 -8.06 9.62 8.55
C GLU A 285 -9.49 9.22 8.18
N ILE A 286 -9.71 7.94 7.89
CA ILE A 286 -11.06 7.44 7.58
C ILE A 286 -11.95 7.48 8.82
N TRP A 287 -11.40 7.17 9.99
CA TRP A 287 -12.17 7.23 11.23
C TRP A 287 -12.59 8.65 11.59
N VAL A 288 -11.68 9.61 11.51
CA VAL A 288 -12.01 11.03 11.68
C VAL A 288 -13.04 11.49 10.65
N ALA A 289 -12.84 11.13 9.38
CA ALA A 289 -13.70 11.63 8.30
C ALA A 289 -15.10 10.99 8.30
N TYR A 290 -15.18 9.66 8.46
CA TYR A 290 -16.42 8.91 8.23
C TYR A 290 -16.80 7.98 9.39
N GLY A 291 -16.12 8.09 10.51
CA GLY A 291 -16.38 7.31 11.71
C GLY A 291 -16.18 5.80 11.51
N MET A 292 -16.75 5.03 12.43
CA MET A 292 -16.77 3.56 12.36
C MET A 292 -17.47 3.06 11.10
N LEU A 293 -18.45 3.80 10.56
CA LEU A 293 -19.12 3.43 9.31
C LEU A 293 -18.13 3.44 8.13
N GLY A 294 -17.24 4.43 8.06
CA GLY A 294 -16.19 4.47 7.05
C GLY A 294 -15.22 3.31 7.17
N LEU A 295 -14.76 3.01 8.39
CA LEU A 295 -13.89 1.86 8.65
C LEU A 295 -14.59 0.53 8.31
N ALA A 296 -15.88 0.39 8.61
CA ALA A 296 -16.67 -0.79 8.27
C ALA A 296 -16.77 -1.01 6.76
N VAL A 297 -16.96 0.06 5.98
CA VAL A 297 -16.96 -0.02 4.49
C VAL A 297 -15.60 -0.48 3.96
N ILE A 298 -14.49 0.11 4.46
CA ILE A 298 -13.13 -0.29 4.05
C ILE A 298 -12.83 -1.72 4.47
N GLY A 299 -13.19 -2.11 5.69
CA GLY A 299 -13.01 -3.47 6.20
C GLY A 299 -13.83 -4.49 5.39
N ALA A 300 -15.09 -4.17 5.07
CA ALA A 300 -15.94 -5.00 4.24
C ALA A 300 -15.40 -5.14 2.80
N LEU A 301 -14.86 -4.06 2.24
CA LEU A 301 -14.21 -4.09 0.93
C LEU A 301 -12.98 -5.00 0.95
N ALA A 302 -12.09 -4.83 1.93
CA ALA A 302 -10.89 -5.65 2.09
C ALA A 302 -11.23 -7.13 2.29
N PHE A 303 -12.21 -7.43 3.15
CA PHE A 303 -12.71 -8.79 3.37
C PHE A 303 -13.29 -9.40 2.09
N TRP A 304 -14.12 -8.64 1.36
CA TRP A 304 -14.71 -9.12 0.11
C TRP A 304 -13.64 -9.41 -0.96
N ILE A 305 -12.64 -8.52 -1.12
CA ILE A 305 -11.53 -8.73 -2.04
C ILE A 305 -10.76 -10.00 -1.66
N GLY A 306 -10.44 -10.19 -0.40
CA GLY A 306 -9.76 -11.38 0.11
C GLY A 306 -10.56 -12.65 -0.15
N LEU A 307 -11.85 -12.64 0.17
CA LEU A 307 -12.76 -13.79 -0.05
C LEU A 307 -12.91 -14.11 -1.55
N ALA A 308 -13.09 -13.11 -2.41
CA ALA A 308 -13.21 -13.28 -3.85
C ALA A 308 -11.91 -13.85 -4.45
N THR A 309 -10.75 -13.33 -4.05
CA THR A 309 -9.43 -13.83 -4.46
C THR A 309 -9.24 -15.29 -4.03
N TRP A 310 -9.56 -15.61 -2.77
CA TRP A 310 -9.46 -16.97 -2.23
C TRP A 310 -10.40 -17.95 -2.96
N ARG A 311 -11.66 -17.56 -3.22
CA ARG A 311 -12.62 -18.39 -3.96
C ARG A 311 -12.17 -18.67 -5.39
N ALA A 312 -11.71 -17.62 -6.11
CA ALA A 312 -11.19 -17.79 -7.47
C ALA A 312 -9.97 -18.71 -7.52
N TRP A 313 -9.07 -18.60 -6.54
CA TRP A 313 -7.92 -19.48 -6.42
C TRP A 313 -8.33 -20.94 -6.12
N ARG A 314 -9.24 -21.14 -5.15
CA ARG A 314 -9.73 -22.49 -4.80
C ARG A 314 -10.47 -23.16 -5.95
N ALA A 315 -11.14 -22.40 -6.79
CA ALA A 315 -11.81 -22.87 -8.00
C ALA A 315 -10.84 -23.09 -9.19
N GLY A 316 -9.53 -22.83 -9.04
CA GLY A 316 -8.55 -22.95 -10.13
C GLY A 316 -8.63 -21.85 -11.19
N ALA A 317 -9.49 -20.86 -11.02
CA ALA A 317 -9.67 -19.74 -11.96
C ALA A 317 -8.58 -18.66 -11.83
N LEU A 318 -8.01 -18.50 -10.64
CA LEU A 318 -6.90 -17.60 -10.35
C LEU A 318 -5.61 -18.42 -10.14
N PRO A 319 -4.53 -18.17 -10.91
CA PRO A 319 -3.23 -18.81 -10.69
C PRO A 319 -2.70 -18.59 -9.26
N GLY A 320 -2.03 -19.62 -8.71
CA GLY A 320 -1.56 -19.60 -7.32
C GLY A 320 -0.55 -18.51 -7.01
N ASP A 321 0.29 -18.12 -7.96
CA ASP A 321 1.24 -17.01 -7.79
C ASP A 321 0.56 -15.63 -7.77
N LEU A 322 -0.54 -15.44 -8.53
CA LEU A 322 -1.36 -14.22 -8.42
C LEU A 322 -2.08 -14.18 -7.07
N ALA A 323 -2.57 -15.32 -6.57
CA ALA A 323 -3.18 -15.39 -5.25
C ALA A 323 -2.16 -15.07 -4.13
N LEU A 324 -0.95 -15.62 -4.24
CA LEU A 324 0.17 -15.29 -3.33
C LEU A 324 0.54 -13.83 -3.38
N PHE A 325 0.59 -13.22 -4.58
CA PHE A 325 0.82 -11.80 -4.72
C PHE A 325 -0.29 -10.97 -4.07
N GLY A 326 -1.55 -11.37 -4.24
CA GLY A 326 -2.68 -10.73 -3.58
C GLY A 326 -2.57 -10.76 -2.05
N GLY A 327 -2.21 -11.90 -1.47
CA GLY A 327 -1.97 -12.04 -0.02
C GLY A 327 -0.79 -11.20 0.46
N GLY A 328 0.35 -11.25 -0.25
CA GLY A 328 1.52 -10.44 0.07
C GLY A 328 1.26 -8.95 -0.06
N PHE A 329 0.54 -8.55 -1.11
CA PHE A 329 0.11 -7.16 -1.30
C PHE A 329 -0.82 -6.69 -0.19
N PHE A 330 -1.76 -7.50 0.26
CA PHE A 330 -2.64 -7.16 1.37
C PHE A 330 -1.85 -6.82 2.64
N ILE A 331 -0.90 -7.69 3.01
CA ILE A 331 -0.04 -7.48 4.19
C ILE A 331 0.80 -6.20 4.01
N TYR A 332 1.48 -6.07 2.87
CA TYR A 332 2.27 -4.89 2.54
C TYR A 332 1.42 -3.62 2.62
N TRP A 333 0.24 -3.62 2.03
CA TRP A 333 -0.66 -2.48 1.94
C TRP A 333 -1.23 -2.06 3.29
N MET A 334 -1.58 -3.03 4.14
CA MET A 334 -2.00 -2.77 5.51
C MET A 334 -0.90 -2.08 6.33
N VAL A 335 0.34 -2.52 6.19
CA VAL A 335 1.46 -1.93 6.93
C VAL A 335 1.78 -0.53 6.44
N VAL A 336 1.96 -0.31 5.15
CA VAL A 336 2.34 1.03 4.66
C VAL A 336 1.28 2.08 4.94
N ASN A 337 -0.01 1.73 4.89
CA ASN A 337 -1.11 2.65 5.18
C ASN A 337 -1.26 3.01 6.68
N GLN A 338 -0.51 2.37 7.60
CA GLN A 338 -0.38 2.82 8.99
C GLN A 338 0.58 4.01 9.14
N PHE A 339 1.47 4.23 8.17
CA PHE A 339 2.53 5.22 8.27
C PHE A 339 2.42 6.33 7.22
N GLU A 340 1.50 6.19 6.27
CA GLU A 340 1.15 7.20 5.28
C GLU A 340 -0.24 6.89 4.71
N SER A 341 -0.97 7.92 4.32
CA SER A 341 -2.36 7.79 3.84
C SER A 341 -2.41 7.52 2.32
N TYR A 342 -1.75 6.45 1.86
CA TYR A 342 -1.60 6.20 0.41
C TYR A 342 -2.93 6.15 -0.34
N ASN A 343 -3.97 5.54 0.23
CA ASN A 343 -5.30 5.48 -0.39
C ASN A 343 -6.01 6.83 -0.47
N SER A 344 -5.52 7.86 0.24
CA SER A 344 -6.00 9.23 0.10
C SER A 344 -5.42 9.94 -1.12
N PHE A 345 -4.30 9.45 -1.67
CA PHE A 345 -3.56 10.03 -2.79
C PHE A 345 -3.65 9.17 -4.05
N TRP A 346 -3.63 9.81 -5.23
CA TRP A 346 -3.77 9.11 -6.51
C TRP A 346 -2.73 8.02 -6.75
N THR A 347 -1.49 8.18 -6.28
CA THR A 347 -0.44 7.17 -6.39
C THR A 347 -0.85 5.85 -5.74
N GLY A 348 -1.39 5.89 -4.53
CA GLY A 348 -1.89 4.70 -3.85
C GLY A 348 -3.19 4.18 -4.47
N VAL A 349 -4.08 5.09 -4.87
CA VAL A 349 -5.34 4.73 -5.56
C VAL A 349 -5.06 3.93 -6.84
N TYR A 350 -4.08 4.36 -7.66
CA TYR A 350 -3.70 3.62 -8.87
C TYR A 350 -3.18 2.23 -8.54
N VAL A 351 -2.27 2.10 -7.58
CA VAL A 351 -1.74 0.79 -7.16
C VAL A 351 -2.86 -0.12 -6.67
N HIS A 352 -3.70 0.37 -5.75
CA HIS A 352 -4.83 -0.38 -5.23
C HIS A 352 -5.71 -0.90 -6.37
N ASN A 353 -6.16 -0.02 -7.27
CA ASN A 353 -7.09 -0.39 -8.32
C ASN A 353 -6.48 -1.32 -9.38
N LEU A 354 -5.20 -1.15 -9.73
CA LEU A 354 -4.52 -2.05 -10.66
C LEU A 354 -4.33 -3.45 -10.08
N VAL A 355 -3.90 -3.54 -8.82
CA VAL A 355 -3.68 -4.84 -8.17
C VAL A 355 -5.01 -5.55 -7.93
N VAL A 356 -5.96 -4.86 -7.30
CA VAL A 356 -7.30 -5.43 -7.00
C VAL A 356 -8.03 -5.80 -8.28
N GLY A 357 -8.02 -4.94 -9.31
CA GLY A 357 -8.63 -5.23 -10.60
C GLY A 357 -8.06 -6.47 -11.25
N GLY A 358 -6.74 -6.67 -11.19
CA GLY A 358 -6.06 -7.86 -11.70
C GLY A 358 -6.41 -9.15 -10.95
N LEU A 359 -6.76 -9.07 -9.67
CA LEU A 359 -7.21 -10.23 -8.89
C LEU A 359 -8.70 -10.52 -9.13
N ILE A 360 -9.55 -9.51 -9.05
CA ILE A 360 -11.02 -9.64 -9.10
C ILE A 360 -11.52 -10.01 -10.49
N THR A 361 -10.81 -9.64 -11.57
CA THR A 361 -11.18 -10.03 -12.93
C THR A 361 -11.33 -11.56 -13.09
N HIS A 362 -10.49 -12.36 -12.40
CA HIS A 362 -10.53 -13.82 -12.43
C HIS A 362 -11.75 -14.37 -11.66
N TYR A 363 -12.10 -13.74 -10.52
CA TYR A 363 -13.29 -14.10 -9.75
C TYR A 363 -14.57 -13.88 -10.55
N TRP A 364 -14.70 -12.76 -11.26
CA TRP A 364 -15.88 -12.47 -12.08
C TRP A 364 -16.00 -13.41 -13.27
N ARG A 365 -14.87 -13.73 -13.94
CA ARG A 365 -14.88 -14.71 -15.02
C ARG A 365 -15.36 -16.07 -14.51
N TRP A 366 -14.86 -16.51 -13.37
CA TRP A 366 -15.32 -17.77 -12.76
C TRP A 366 -16.81 -17.76 -12.47
N GLN A 367 -17.33 -16.69 -11.87
CA GLN A 367 -18.77 -16.57 -11.60
C GLN A 367 -19.64 -16.61 -12.86
N MET A 368 -19.20 -15.98 -13.96
CA MET A 368 -19.93 -16.02 -15.22
C MET A 368 -19.96 -17.43 -15.80
N MET A 369 -18.84 -18.18 -15.74
CA MET A 369 -18.78 -19.56 -16.26
C MET A 369 -19.65 -20.51 -15.43
N SER A 370 -19.61 -20.43 -14.11
CA SER A 370 -20.42 -21.27 -13.22
C SER A 370 -21.94 -21.04 -13.43
N LYS A 371 -22.37 -19.81 -13.66
CA LYS A 371 -23.78 -19.51 -13.97
C LYS A 371 -24.24 -20.09 -15.30
N ASN A 372 -23.38 -20.07 -16.31
CA ASN A 372 -23.71 -20.63 -17.63
C ASN A 372 -23.84 -22.15 -17.58
N GLU A 373 -23.05 -22.83 -16.72
CA GLU A 373 -23.14 -24.27 -16.50
C GLU A 373 -24.42 -24.67 -15.73
N GLU A 374 -24.90 -23.83 -14.82
CA GLU A 374 -26.17 -24.06 -14.10
C GLU A 374 -27.42 -23.85 -14.98
N THR A 375 -27.29 -23.08 -16.06
CA THR A 375 -28.41 -22.73 -16.98
C THR A 375 -28.42 -23.60 -18.25
N ALA A 376 -27.39 -24.40 -18.52
CA ALA A 376 -27.29 -25.34 -19.64
C ALA A 376 -27.69 -26.77 -19.23
#